data_4e43dd65c518c340f7174af4412f3af2
#
_entry.id   4e43dd65c518c340f7174af4412f3af2
#
_cell.length_a   1.000
_cell.length_b   1.000
_cell.length_c   1.000
_cell.angle_alpha   90.00
_cell.angle_beta   90.00
_cell.angle_gamma   90.00
#
_symmetry.space_group_name_H-M   'P 1'
#
loop_
_entity.id
_entity.type
_entity.pdbx_description
1 polymer ?
#
loop_
_entity_poly.entity_id
_entity_poly.type
_entity_poly.pdbx_seq_one_letter_code
_entity_poly.pdbx_strand_id
1 'polypeptide(L)'
;LYLMLAYAIKHQIKWLVFSSENEAYSIIRKLIEFLEERPIQDIPQKQFEKHSQFIYTHFKIIDANKTYTYKELLDLCKVVKDAWNYQGLLIDPYNSLIKDPKLISSVGGHEYDYQATTELRIFAKKNNIAVWVNTHANTAALRITHRLEHDYAGHPIPPNAADVEGGGKFVNRADDFLVVHRYIQHPTEFMISMIHVRKVKETETGGRPTSIDDPIKLRALVNNVGFSINGVSVLKKIIQPF
;
A
#
# COMPACT_ATOMS: atom_id res chain seq x y z
N LEU A 1 0.28 1.53 -4.77
CA LEU A 1 0.61 1.25 -6.19
C LEU A 1 1.98 1.79 -6.59
N TYR A 2 2.29 3.08 -6.36
CA TYR A 2 3.53 3.72 -6.82
C TYR A 2 4.80 3.06 -6.27
N LEU A 3 4.84 2.73 -4.97
CA LEU A 3 5.96 2.01 -4.37
C LEU A 3 6.12 0.60 -4.95
N MET A 4 5.02 -0.11 -5.19
CA MET A 4 5.05 -1.44 -5.83
C MET A 4 5.64 -1.36 -7.23
N LEU A 5 5.28 -0.33 -8.00
CA LEU A 5 5.85 -0.07 -9.32
C LEU A 5 7.36 0.20 -9.24
N ALA A 6 7.80 0.99 -8.26
CA ALA A 6 9.23 1.23 -8.01
C ALA A 6 9.99 -0.07 -7.71
N TYR A 7 9.42 -0.96 -6.89
CA TYR A 7 9.99 -2.29 -6.63
C TYR A 7 9.98 -3.19 -7.87
N ALA A 8 8.91 -3.16 -8.67
CA ALA A 8 8.83 -3.92 -9.92
C ALA A 8 9.92 -3.48 -10.91
N ILE A 9 10.15 -2.17 -11.05
CA ILE A 9 11.20 -1.62 -11.93
C ILE A 9 12.60 -1.99 -11.42
N LYS A 10 12.86 -1.71 -10.15
CA LYS A 10 14.22 -1.82 -9.59
C LYS A 10 14.65 -3.26 -9.34
N HIS A 11 13.73 -4.10 -8.88
CA HIS A 11 14.03 -5.45 -8.38
C HIS A 11 13.29 -6.55 -9.15
N GLN A 12 12.56 -6.21 -10.22
CA GLN A 12 11.78 -7.14 -11.03
C GLN A 12 10.74 -7.94 -10.21
N ILE A 13 10.21 -7.32 -9.14
CA ILE A 13 9.22 -7.94 -8.27
C ILE A 13 7.89 -8.06 -9.03
N LYS A 14 7.31 -9.25 -9.01
CA LYS A 14 5.95 -9.52 -9.47
C LYS A 14 4.97 -9.37 -8.32
N TRP A 15 3.89 -8.64 -8.55
CA TRP A 15 2.87 -8.32 -7.56
C TRP A 15 1.53 -8.96 -7.87
N LEU A 16 0.99 -9.69 -6.91
CA LEU A 16 -0.43 -10.05 -6.90
C LEU A 16 -1.18 -9.00 -6.07
N VAL A 17 -2.25 -8.44 -6.63
CA VAL A 17 -3.01 -7.35 -6.02
C VAL A 17 -4.45 -7.79 -5.80
N PHE A 18 -4.91 -7.75 -4.56
CA PHE A 18 -6.32 -7.75 -4.22
C PHE A 18 -6.72 -6.35 -3.80
N SER A 19 -7.65 -5.73 -4.52
CA SER A 19 -8.22 -4.43 -4.14
C SER A 19 -9.73 -4.48 -4.34
N SER A 20 -10.47 -4.21 -3.29
CA SER A 20 -11.94 -4.11 -3.34
C SER A 20 -12.43 -2.69 -3.60
N GLU A 21 -11.55 -1.70 -3.47
CA GLU A 21 -11.89 -0.29 -3.65
C GLU A 21 -11.61 0.22 -5.07
N ASN A 22 -10.78 -0.50 -5.82
CA ASN A 22 -10.35 -0.07 -7.14
C ASN A 22 -10.53 -1.17 -8.17
N GLU A 23 -11.20 -0.84 -9.25
CA GLU A 23 -11.34 -1.72 -10.41
C GLU A 23 -9.99 -2.03 -11.07
N ALA A 24 -9.84 -3.24 -11.59
CA ALA A 24 -8.60 -3.71 -12.19
C ALA A 24 -8.08 -2.79 -13.30
N TYR A 25 -8.99 -2.29 -14.17
CA TYR A 25 -8.62 -1.36 -15.24
C TYR A 25 -8.10 -0.02 -14.69
N SER A 26 -8.65 0.44 -13.56
CA SER A 26 -8.22 1.69 -12.93
C SER A 26 -6.80 1.58 -12.34
N ILE A 27 -6.51 0.42 -11.73
CA ILE A 27 -5.17 0.10 -11.22
C ILE A 27 -4.16 0.03 -12.38
N ILE A 28 -4.47 -0.70 -13.45
CA ILE A 28 -3.60 -0.83 -14.63
C ILE A 28 -3.34 0.52 -15.27
N ARG A 29 -4.41 1.30 -15.52
CA ARG A 29 -4.29 2.65 -16.05
C ARG A 29 -3.34 3.50 -15.22
N LYS A 30 -3.52 3.50 -13.89
CA LYS A 30 -2.70 4.32 -12.98
C LYS A 30 -1.23 3.90 -12.97
N LEU A 31 -0.95 2.61 -13.05
CA LEU A 31 0.41 2.10 -13.16
C LEU A 31 1.08 2.54 -14.48
N ILE A 32 0.34 2.53 -15.60
CA ILE A 32 0.84 3.01 -16.91
C ILE A 32 1.10 4.53 -16.87
N GLU A 33 0.17 5.32 -16.31
CA GLU A 33 0.35 6.76 -16.12
C GLU A 33 1.59 7.10 -15.29
N PHE A 34 1.86 6.32 -14.23
CA PHE A 34 3.06 6.48 -13.42
C PHE A 34 4.36 6.19 -14.18
N LEU A 35 4.37 5.18 -15.06
CA LEU A 35 5.55 4.85 -15.85
C LEU A 35 5.95 5.95 -16.82
N GLU A 36 4.98 6.60 -17.44
CA GLU A 36 5.22 7.67 -18.43
C GLU A 36 5.17 9.07 -17.80
N GLU A 37 4.67 9.20 -16.56
CA GLU A 37 4.40 10.48 -15.90
C GLU A 37 3.49 11.40 -16.72
N ARG A 38 2.53 10.81 -17.42
CA ARG A 38 1.52 11.47 -18.25
C ARG A 38 0.15 10.85 -18.07
N PRO A 39 -0.93 11.63 -18.22
CA PRO A 39 -2.28 11.07 -18.34
C PRO A 39 -2.37 10.11 -19.53
N ILE A 40 -3.18 9.04 -19.39
CA ILE A 40 -3.22 7.95 -20.36
C ILE A 40 -3.57 8.40 -21.78
N GLN A 41 -4.42 9.42 -21.94
CA GLN A 41 -4.80 9.98 -23.25
C GLN A 41 -3.63 10.68 -23.96
N ASP A 42 -2.59 11.07 -23.23
CA ASP A 42 -1.42 11.80 -23.76
C ASP A 42 -0.23 10.85 -24.01
N ILE A 43 -0.41 9.55 -23.76
CA ILE A 43 0.63 8.53 -23.96
C ILE A 43 0.61 8.03 -25.40
N PRO A 44 1.72 8.15 -26.16
CA PRO A 44 1.80 7.61 -27.51
C PRO A 44 1.58 6.09 -27.53
N GLN A 45 0.91 5.58 -28.57
CA GLN A 45 0.51 4.17 -28.70
C GLN A 45 1.66 3.18 -28.46
N LYS A 46 2.84 3.44 -29.01
CA LYS A 46 4.02 2.60 -28.85
C LYS A 46 4.49 2.48 -27.40
N GLN A 47 4.47 3.60 -26.66
CA GLN A 47 4.80 3.65 -25.24
C GLN A 47 3.73 2.93 -24.41
N PHE A 48 2.45 3.15 -24.74
CA PHE A 48 1.35 2.47 -24.10
C PHE A 48 1.47 0.95 -24.21
N GLU A 49 1.78 0.42 -25.39
CA GLU A 49 1.96 -1.01 -25.60
C GLU A 49 3.14 -1.57 -24.79
N LYS A 50 4.28 -0.87 -24.82
CA LYS A 50 5.46 -1.22 -24.02
C LYS A 50 5.17 -1.26 -22.52
N HIS A 51 4.50 -0.22 -22.01
CA HIS A 51 4.14 -0.14 -20.58
C HIS A 51 3.11 -1.18 -20.20
N SER A 52 2.11 -1.40 -21.05
CA SER A 52 1.11 -2.46 -20.85
C SER A 52 1.77 -3.83 -20.72
N GLN A 53 2.71 -4.17 -21.61
CA GLN A 53 3.46 -5.42 -21.54
C GLN A 53 4.24 -5.55 -20.22
N PHE A 54 4.90 -4.47 -19.78
CA PHE A 54 5.60 -4.46 -18.49
C PHE A 54 4.63 -4.69 -17.33
N ILE A 55 3.49 -3.98 -17.32
CA ILE A 55 2.49 -4.12 -16.25
C ILE A 55 1.91 -5.54 -16.22
N TYR A 56 1.51 -6.11 -17.34
CA TYR A 56 0.97 -7.48 -17.40
C TYR A 56 2.00 -8.56 -17.01
N THR A 57 3.29 -8.25 -17.19
CA THR A 57 4.38 -9.16 -16.76
C THR A 57 4.57 -9.11 -15.24
N HIS A 58 4.39 -7.95 -14.60
CA HIS A 58 4.74 -7.75 -13.20
C HIS A 58 3.53 -7.63 -12.26
N PHE A 59 2.32 -7.47 -12.78
CA PHE A 59 1.12 -7.28 -11.97
C PHE A 59 0.00 -8.23 -12.42
N LYS A 60 -0.57 -8.93 -11.47
CA LYS A 60 -1.87 -9.60 -11.61
C LYS A 60 -2.82 -9.08 -10.55
N ILE A 61 -4.08 -8.90 -10.94
CA ILE A 61 -5.10 -8.33 -10.07
C ILE A 61 -6.17 -9.41 -9.87
N ILE A 62 -6.51 -9.68 -8.62
CA ILE A 62 -7.60 -10.58 -8.25
C ILE A 62 -8.90 -9.83 -8.48
N ASP A 63 -9.85 -10.48 -9.13
CA ASP A 63 -11.19 -9.95 -9.34
C ASP A 63 -11.92 -9.76 -7.99
N ALA A 64 -12.33 -8.53 -7.72
CA ALA A 64 -13.03 -8.14 -6.50
C ALA A 64 -14.56 -8.17 -6.63
N ASN A 65 -15.13 -8.68 -7.73
CA ASN A 65 -16.57 -8.89 -7.88
C ASN A 65 -17.12 -9.97 -6.93
N LYS A 66 -16.23 -10.67 -6.24
CA LYS A 66 -16.53 -11.65 -5.21
C LYS A 66 -15.95 -11.19 -3.87
N THR A 67 -16.72 -11.40 -2.80
CA THR A 67 -16.23 -11.22 -1.43
C THR A 67 -15.44 -12.44 -0.98
N TYR A 68 -14.39 -12.21 -0.18
CA TYR A 68 -13.51 -13.27 0.34
C TYR A 68 -13.39 -13.17 1.86
N THR A 69 -13.32 -14.32 2.52
CA THR A 69 -12.68 -14.44 3.82
C THR A 69 -11.16 -14.41 3.64
N TYR A 70 -10.40 -14.12 4.70
CA TYR A 70 -8.93 -14.16 4.57
C TYR A 70 -8.41 -15.55 4.14
N LYS A 71 -9.07 -16.64 4.56
CA LYS A 71 -8.68 -18.00 4.17
C LYS A 71 -8.89 -18.25 2.68
N GLU A 72 -10.09 -17.95 2.17
CA GLU A 72 -10.38 -18.09 0.74
C GLU A 72 -9.43 -17.26 -0.12
N LEU A 73 -9.10 -16.03 0.33
CA LEU A 73 -8.13 -15.20 -0.36
C LEU A 73 -6.74 -15.84 -0.37
N LEU A 74 -6.26 -16.38 0.76
CA LEU A 74 -4.96 -17.03 0.84
C LEU A 74 -4.90 -18.32 0.01
N ASP A 75 -5.99 -19.10 -0.04
CA ASP A 75 -6.08 -20.29 -0.89
C ASP A 75 -5.96 -19.91 -2.37
N LEU A 76 -6.67 -18.86 -2.82
CA LEU A 76 -6.54 -18.34 -4.18
C LEU A 76 -5.12 -17.81 -4.43
N CYS A 77 -4.55 -17.05 -3.50
CA CYS A 77 -3.17 -16.55 -3.60
C CYS A 77 -2.17 -17.69 -3.75
N LYS A 78 -2.39 -18.83 -3.07
CA LYS A 78 -1.53 -20.02 -3.21
C LYS A 78 -1.61 -20.62 -4.60
N VAL A 79 -2.80 -20.77 -5.17
CA VAL A 79 -2.98 -21.25 -6.53
C VAL A 79 -2.25 -20.36 -7.54
N VAL A 80 -2.40 -19.03 -7.39
CA VAL A 80 -1.71 -18.06 -8.26
C VAL A 80 -0.20 -18.13 -8.06
N LYS A 81 0.28 -18.33 -6.83
CA LYS A 81 1.72 -18.46 -6.51
C LYS A 81 2.34 -19.64 -7.25
N ASP A 82 1.66 -20.77 -7.24
CA ASP A 82 2.15 -21.99 -7.90
C ASP A 82 2.19 -21.84 -9.43
N ALA A 83 1.23 -21.08 -10.00
CA ALA A 83 1.13 -20.87 -11.45
C ALA A 83 2.02 -19.73 -11.98
N TRP A 84 2.28 -18.68 -11.17
CA TRP A 84 2.93 -17.45 -11.66
C TRP A 84 4.12 -16.99 -10.84
N ASN A 85 4.38 -17.56 -9.69
CA ASN A 85 5.54 -17.30 -8.83
C ASN A 85 5.79 -15.80 -8.57
N TYR A 86 4.80 -15.06 -8.04
CA TYR A 86 4.95 -13.67 -7.61
C TYR A 86 5.74 -13.56 -6.30
N GLN A 87 6.29 -12.36 -6.01
CA GLN A 87 7.08 -12.08 -4.81
C GLN A 87 6.42 -11.07 -3.87
N GLY A 88 5.41 -10.36 -4.31
CA GLY A 88 4.66 -9.41 -3.49
C GLY A 88 3.16 -9.65 -3.57
N LEU A 89 2.46 -9.58 -2.46
CA LEU A 89 1.00 -9.60 -2.34
C LEU A 89 0.55 -8.31 -1.69
N LEU A 90 -0.41 -7.59 -2.30
CA LEU A 90 -1.13 -6.49 -1.70
C LEU A 90 -2.56 -6.90 -1.37
N ILE A 91 -3.00 -6.60 -0.15
CA ILE A 91 -4.40 -6.68 0.29
C ILE A 91 -4.88 -5.26 0.60
N ASP A 92 -5.86 -4.75 -0.15
CA ASP A 92 -6.26 -3.33 -0.17
C ASP A 92 -7.79 -3.12 -0.21
N PRO A 93 -8.42 -2.81 0.90
CA PRO A 93 -7.94 -2.95 2.28
C PRO A 93 -8.28 -4.31 2.91
N TYR A 94 -7.65 -4.63 4.04
CA TYR A 94 -8.01 -5.81 4.86
C TYR A 94 -9.46 -5.77 5.35
N ASN A 95 -9.92 -4.56 5.67
CA ASN A 95 -11.27 -4.33 6.22
C ASN A 95 -12.40 -4.72 5.26
N SER A 96 -12.12 -4.91 3.97
CA SER A 96 -13.09 -5.39 2.98
C SER A 96 -13.29 -6.90 2.99
N LEU A 97 -12.41 -7.64 3.67
CA LEU A 97 -12.57 -9.08 3.80
C LEU A 97 -13.73 -9.41 4.75
N ILE A 98 -14.58 -10.32 4.32
CA ILE A 98 -15.66 -10.81 5.19
C ILE A 98 -15.09 -11.70 6.29
N LYS A 99 -15.66 -11.60 7.46
CA LYS A 99 -15.30 -12.45 8.58
C LYS A 99 -16.17 -13.71 8.57
N ASP A 100 -15.52 -14.88 8.66
CA ASP A 100 -16.24 -16.16 8.76
C ASP A 100 -17.13 -16.17 10.01
N PRO A 101 -18.48 -16.25 9.88
CA PRO A 101 -19.41 -16.18 11.01
C PRO A 101 -19.21 -17.33 12.01
N LYS A 102 -18.85 -18.51 11.54
CA LYS A 102 -18.63 -19.69 12.40
C LYS A 102 -17.37 -19.49 13.24
N LEU A 103 -16.31 -18.97 12.63
CA LEU A 103 -15.06 -18.73 13.33
C LEU A 103 -15.20 -17.57 14.32
N ILE A 104 -15.87 -16.46 13.95
CA ILE A 104 -16.18 -15.37 14.88
C ILE A 104 -16.98 -15.87 16.09
N SER A 105 -18.00 -16.68 15.86
CA SER A 105 -18.84 -17.21 16.95
C SER A 105 -18.04 -18.06 17.92
N SER A 106 -16.97 -18.72 17.47
CA SER A 106 -16.14 -19.58 18.32
C SER A 106 -15.03 -18.84 19.05
N VAL A 107 -14.38 -17.84 18.42
CA VAL A 107 -13.18 -17.22 18.99
C VAL A 107 -13.37 -15.71 19.30
N GLY A 108 -14.43 -15.08 18.80
CA GLY A 108 -14.64 -13.64 18.89
C GLY A 108 -13.86 -12.83 17.86
N GLY A 109 -14.33 -11.61 17.60
CA GLY A 109 -13.77 -10.77 16.51
C GLY A 109 -12.32 -10.36 16.72
N HIS A 110 -11.89 -10.14 17.96
CA HIS A 110 -10.50 -9.79 18.27
C HIS A 110 -9.55 -10.93 17.96
N GLU A 111 -9.88 -12.14 18.38
CA GLU A 111 -9.06 -13.33 18.14
C GLU A 111 -9.07 -13.73 16.68
N TYR A 112 -10.19 -13.52 15.97
CA TYR A 112 -10.28 -13.71 14.52
C TYR A 112 -9.20 -12.91 13.77
N ASP A 113 -9.11 -11.61 14.03
CA ASP A 113 -8.12 -10.75 13.35
C ASP A 113 -6.67 -11.10 13.76
N TYR A 114 -6.47 -11.56 15.02
CA TYR A 114 -5.18 -12.04 15.47
C TYR A 114 -4.74 -13.31 14.73
N GLN A 115 -5.66 -14.25 14.53
CA GLN A 115 -5.43 -15.46 13.75
C GLN A 115 -5.16 -15.12 12.29
N ALA A 116 -5.99 -14.25 11.68
CA ALA A 116 -5.82 -13.80 10.29
C ALA A 116 -4.44 -13.18 10.05
N THR A 117 -4.00 -12.25 10.89
CA THR A 117 -2.68 -11.62 10.77
C THR A 117 -1.53 -12.62 11.01
N THR A 118 -1.75 -13.61 11.85
CA THR A 118 -0.78 -14.71 12.08
C THR A 118 -0.68 -15.60 10.83
N GLU A 119 -1.81 -15.99 10.24
CA GLU A 119 -1.83 -16.81 9.01
C GLU A 119 -1.24 -16.07 7.81
N LEU A 120 -1.51 -14.77 7.65
CA LEU A 120 -0.85 -13.93 6.65
C LEU A 120 0.67 -13.95 6.78
N ARG A 121 1.19 -13.85 8.00
CA ARG A 121 2.62 -13.92 8.27
C ARG A 121 3.21 -15.30 7.97
N ILE A 122 2.50 -16.37 8.33
CA ILE A 122 2.90 -17.76 8.01
C ILE A 122 2.92 -17.95 6.50
N PHE A 123 1.89 -17.45 5.80
CA PHE A 123 1.80 -17.52 4.34
C PHE A 123 2.98 -16.80 3.67
N ALA A 124 3.30 -15.58 4.12
CA ALA A 124 4.45 -14.82 3.63
C ALA A 124 5.75 -15.62 3.74
N LYS A 125 6.02 -16.20 4.91
CA LYS A 125 7.23 -16.99 5.16
C LYS A 125 7.27 -18.28 4.32
N LYS A 126 6.17 -19.06 4.32
CA LYS A 126 6.12 -20.34 3.59
C LYS A 126 6.29 -20.18 2.08
N ASN A 127 5.83 -19.06 1.52
CA ASN A 127 5.88 -18.79 0.08
C ASN A 127 7.04 -17.88 -0.33
N ASN A 128 7.86 -17.43 0.62
CA ASN A 128 8.95 -16.48 0.42
C ASN A 128 8.50 -15.23 -0.36
N ILE A 129 7.47 -14.55 0.16
CA ILE A 129 6.91 -13.33 -0.42
C ILE A 129 6.77 -12.21 0.62
N ALA A 130 6.76 -10.97 0.16
CA ALA A 130 6.32 -9.83 0.96
C ALA A 130 4.79 -9.72 0.90
N VAL A 131 4.13 -9.61 2.06
CA VAL A 131 2.69 -9.35 2.13
C VAL A 131 2.48 -7.93 2.65
N TRP A 132 1.86 -7.09 1.85
CA TRP A 132 1.46 -5.72 2.21
C TRP A 132 -0.03 -5.70 2.49
N VAL A 133 -0.38 -5.16 3.64
CA VAL A 133 -1.76 -5.09 4.10
C VAL A 133 -2.11 -3.62 4.34
N ASN A 134 -3.01 -3.09 3.54
CA ASN A 134 -3.60 -1.78 3.80
C ASN A 134 -4.77 -1.94 4.76
N THR A 135 -4.90 -0.99 5.67
CA THR A 135 -6.03 -0.86 6.59
C THR A 135 -6.29 0.61 6.86
N HIS A 136 -7.51 0.93 7.27
CA HIS A 136 -7.88 2.29 7.63
C HIS A 136 -7.51 2.64 9.07
N ALA A 137 -7.38 3.93 9.34
CA ALA A 137 -7.37 4.43 10.70
C ALA A 137 -8.79 4.41 11.29
N ASN A 138 -8.90 4.20 12.60
CA ASN A 138 -10.19 4.28 13.28
C ASN A 138 -10.75 5.72 13.24
N THR A 139 -12.07 5.85 13.29
CA THR A 139 -12.76 7.15 13.16
C THR A 139 -12.38 8.12 14.28
N ALA A 140 -12.03 7.64 15.47
CA ALA A 140 -11.65 8.50 16.59
C ALA A 140 -10.32 9.23 16.31
N ALA A 141 -9.34 8.52 15.73
CA ALA A 141 -8.05 9.10 15.36
C ALA A 141 -8.19 10.21 14.31
N LEU A 142 -9.11 10.04 13.35
CA LEU A 142 -9.33 11.03 12.29
C LEU A 142 -9.92 12.36 12.79
N ARG A 143 -10.43 12.40 14.03
CA ARG A 143 -10.98 13.60 14.67
C ARG A 143 -9.94 14.39 15.46
N ILE A 144 -8.77 13.82 15.70
CA ILE A 144 -7.70 14.49 16.47
C ILE A 144 -6.94 15.40 15.51
N THR A 145 -6.90 16.69 15.82
CA THR A 145 -6.24 17.72 15.00
C THR A 145 -5.02 18.29 15.69
N HIS A 146 -4.09 18.85 14.91
CA HIS A 146 -2.96 19.61 15.43
C HIS A 146 -3.40 20.83 16.21
N ARG A 147 -2.66 21.17 17.27
CA ARG A 147 -2.86 22.38 18.09
C ARG A 147 -2.53 23.65 17.30
N LEU A 148 -2.97 24.81 17.82
CA LEU A 148 -2.85 26.09 17.13
C LEU A 148 -1.40 26.53 16.85
N GLU A 149 -0.45 26.06 17.65
CA GLU A 149 0.98 26.41 17.51
C GLU A 149 1.71 25.56 16.45
N HIS A 150 1.04 24.57 15.87
CA HIS A 150 1.64 23.69 14.89
C HIS A 150 1.43 24.21 13.46
N ASP A 151 2.39 23.95 12.55
CA ASP A 151 2.30 24.36 11.14
C ASP A 151 1.05 23.83 10.44
N TYR A 152 0.52 22.68 10.88
CA TYR A 152 -0.70 22.07 10.38
C TYR A 152 -1.89 22.25 11.32
N ALA A 153 -1.98 23.37 12.05
CA ALA A 153 -3.06 23.65 12.97
C ALA A 153 -4.45 23.40 12.38
N GLY A 154 -5.31 22.70 13.12
CA GLY A 154 -6.67 22.36 12.70
C GLY A 154 -6.78 21.21 11.70
N HIS A 155 -5.67 20.71 11.13
CA HIS A 155 -5.67 19.54 10.28
C HIS A 155 -5.51 18.24 11.09
N PRO A 156 -6.04 17.09 10.62
CA PRO A 156 -5.90 15.81 11.33
C PRO A 156 -4.43 15.42 11.55
N ILE A 157 -4.13 14.90 12.73
CA ILE A 157 -2.80 14.36 13.04
C ILE A 157 -2.59 13.04 12.29
N PRO A 158 -1.39 12.79 11.72
CA PRO A 158 -1.08 11.49 11.13
C PRO A 158 -1.30 10.35 12.14
N PRO A 159 -2.08 9.30 11.78
CA PRO A 159 -2.36 8.18 12.68
C PRO A 159 -1.09 7.50 13.20
N ASN A 160 -1.22 6.83 14.34
CA ASN A 160 -0.18 5.99 14.90
C ASN A 160 -0.60 4.50 14.95
N ALA A 161 0.23 3.67 15.54
CA ALA A 161 -0.01 2.23 15.63
C ALA A 161 -1.29 1.84 16.38
N ALA A 162 -1.70 2.64 17.38
CA ALA A 162 -2.91 2.39 18.16
C ALA A 162 -4.19 2.78 17.39
N ASP A 163 -4.04 3.58 16.35
CA ASP A 163 -5.14 4.13 15.56
C ASP A 163 -5.57 3.23 14.38
N VAL A 164 -4.93 2.09 14.21
CA VAL A 164 -5.31 1.13 13.17
C VAL A 164 -6.68 0.54 13.49
N GLU A 165 -7.58 0.51 12.52
CA GLU A 165 -8.85 -0.19 12.65
C GLU A 165 -8.58 -1.68 12.90
N GLY A 166 -9.16 -2.22 13.98
CA GLY A 166 -8.84 -3.56 14.46
C GLY A 166 -7.71 -3.60 15.51
N GLY A 167 -7.04 -2.46 15.77
CA GLY A 167 -6.12 -2.28 16.89
C GLY A 167 -4.68 -2.75 16.65
N GLY A 168 -3.86 -2.68 17.71
CA GLY A 168 -2.42 -2.89 17.67
C GLY A 168 -1.95 -4.28 17.22
N LYS A 169 -2.83 -5.26 17.06
CA LYS A 169 -2.47 -6.61 16.58
C LYS A 169 -1.87 -6.62 15.18
N PHE A 170 -2.31 -5.72 14.29
CA PHE A 170 -1.71 -5.56 12.96
C PHE A 170 -0.26 -5.11 13.09
N VAL A 171 -0.02 -4.07 13.89
CA VAL A 171 1.31 -3.52 14.09
C VAL A 171 2.23 -4.50 14.82
N ASN A 172 1.69 -5.26 15.80
CA ASN A 172 2.47 -6.26 16.53
C ASN A 172 2.93 -7.41 15.63
N ARG A 173 2.13 -7.76 14.62
CA ARG A 173 2.44 -8.85 13.68
C ARG A 173 3.22 -8.39 12.45
N ALA A 174 3.12 -7.12 12.07
CA ALA A 174 3.89 -6.56 10.96
C ALA A 174 5.38 -6.47 11.29
N ASP A 175 6.23 -6.72 10.32
CA ASP A 175 7.67 -6.46 10.43
C ASP A 175 7.93 -4.96 10.30
N ASP A 176 7.27 -4.29 9.35
CA ASP A 176 7.33 -2.84 9.14
C ASP A 176 5.93 -2.22 9.21
N PHE A 177 5.85 -0.97 9.65
CA PHE A 177 4.59 -0.22 9.68
C PHE A 177 4.79 1.18 9.14
N LEU A 178 4.03 1.48 8.08
CA LEU A 178 4.04 2.76 7.39
C LEU A 178 2.69 3.44 7.51
N VAL A 179 2.70 4.76 7.68
CA VAL A 179 1.50 5.59 7.58
C VAL A 179 1.65 6.54 6.41
N VAL A 180 0.71 6.52 5.48
CA VAL A 180 0.62 7.49 4.39
C VAL A 180 -0.42 8.52 4.76
N HIS A 181 0.00 9.78 4.88
CA HIS A 181 -0.86 10.88 5.29
C HIS A 181 -0.81 12.04 4.29
N ARG A 182 -1.92 12.76 4.14
CA ARG A 182 -2.02 13.97 3.30
C ARG A 182 -2.91 14.99 3.97
N TYR A 183 -2.46 16.23 3.99
CA TYR A 183 -3.28 17.38 4.41
C TYR A 183 -4.04 17.93 3.20
N ILE A 184 -5.05 17.20 2.72
CA ILE A 184 -5.78 17.47 1.47
C ILE A 184 -6.47 18.85 1.43
N GLN A 185 -6.77 19.43 2.58
CA GLN A 185 -7.39 20.75 2.71
C GLN A 185 -6.37 21.85 3.02
N HIS A 186 -5.08 21.53 3.13
CA HIS A 186 -4.05 22.53 3.40
C HIS A 186 -3.81 23.41 2.15
N PRO A 187 -3.73 24.74 2.27
CA PRO A 187 -3.68 25.65 1.12
C PRO A 187 -2.48 25.45 0.20
N THR A 188 -1.34 24.98 0.71
CA THR A 188 -0.09 24.83 -0.07
C THR A 188 0.45 23.38 -0.08
N GLU A 189 0.12 22.57 0.92
CA GLU A 189 0.69 21.22 1.10
C GLU A 189 -0.22 20.08 0.59
N PHE A 190 -1.38 20.41 -0.01
CA PHE A 190 -2.36 19.42 -0.49
C PHE A 190 -1.80 18.43 -1.52
N MET A 191 -0.71 18.78 -2.22
CA MET A 191 -0.02 17.93 -3.18
C MET A 191 1.05 17.02 -2.55
N ILE A 192 1.27 17.13 -1.24
CA ILE A 192 2.32 16.36 -0.56
C ILE A 192 1.72 15.13 0.11
N SER A 193 2.24 13.96 -0.24
CA SER A 193 2.02 12.71 0.48
C SER A 193 3.17 12.49 1.45
N MET A 194 2.86 12.37 2.71
CA MET A 194 3.83 12.14 3.80
C MET A 194 3.85 10.66 4.15
N ILE A 195 5.03 10.05 4.12
CA ILE A 195 5.22 8.67 4.55
C ILE A 195 5.92 8.68 5.89
N HIS A 196 5.21 8.30 6.93
CA HIS A 196 5.74 8.12 8.27
C HIS A 196 6.10 6.65 8.47
N VAL A 197 7.38 6.35 8.57
CA VAL A 197 7.87 5.02 8.93
C VAL A 197 7.80 4.91 10.44
N ARG A 198 6.83 4.17 10.96
CA ARG A 198 6.56 4.08 12.41
C ARG A 198 7.20 2.87 13.07
N LYS A 199 7.46 1.83 12.30
CA LYS A 199 8.15 0.62 12.78
C LYS A 199 9.02 0.04 11.67
N VAL A 200 10.23 -0.36 12.04
CA VAL A 200 11.13 -1.20 11.26
C VAL A 200 11.65 -2.26 12.22
N LYS A 201 11.46 -3.54 11.88
CA LYS A 201 11.86 -4.65 12.74
C LYS A 201 13.36 -4.92 12.67
N GLU A 202 13.90 -4.90 11.46
CA GLU A 202 15.32 -5.18 11.20
C GLU A 202 16.01 -3.90 10.74
N THR A 203 16.49 -3.11 11.72
CA THR A 203 17.08 -1.79 11.46
C THR A 203 18.42 -1.86 10.73
N GLU A 204 19.10 -3.00 10.77
CA GLU A 204 20.39 -3.22 10.09
C GLU A 204 20.23 -3.25 8.56
N THR A 205 19.10 -3.77 8.08
CA THR A 205 18.82 -3.92 6.65
C THR A 205 17.68 -3.03 6.14
N GLY A 206 16.69 -2.78 6.98
CA GLY A 206 15.47 -2.03 6.65
C GLY A 206 15.55 -0.53 6.91
N GLY A 207 16.64 -0.04 7.54
CA GLY A 207 16.79 1.36 7.92
C GLY A 207 16.14 1.69 9.26
N ARG A 208 15.74 2.96 9.46
CA ARG A 208 15.20 3.46 10.74
C ARG A 208 13.82 4.06 10.57
N PRO A 209 12.98 4.06 11.62
CA PRO A 209 11.77 4.87 11.66
C PRO A 209 12.09 6.35 11.39
N THR A 210 11.16 7.05 10.74
CA THR A 210 11.25 8.50 10.59
C THR A 210 10.99 9.21 11.93
N SER A 211 11.53 10.41 12.08
CA SER A 211 11.09 11.28 13.17
C SER A 211 9.60 11.60 13.07
N ILE A 212 8.97 11.96 14.18
CA ILE A 212 7.53 12.26 14.23
C ILE A 212 7.21 13.42 13.28
N ASP A 213 8.04 14.46 13.33
CA ASP A 213 7.82 15.73 12.62
C ASP A 213 8.57 15.82 11.28
N ASP A 214 9.35 14.78 10.93
CA ASP A 214 10.12 14.74 9.67
C ASP A 214 9.83 13.45 8.87
N PRO A 215 8.65 13.31 8.28
CA PRO A 215 8.28 12.21 7.40
C PRO A 215 8.96 12.35 6.03
N ILE A 216 8.99 11.26 5.26
CA ILE A 216 9.39 11.31 3.86
C ILE A 216 8.29 12.03 3.07
N LYS A 217 8.62 13.16 2.44
CA LYS A 217 7.69 13.99 1.70
C LYS A 217 7.79 13.69 0.19
N LEU A 218 6.69 13.23 -0.38
CA LEU A 218 6.53 12.99 -1.81
C LEU A 218 5.56 14.03 -2.38
N ARG A 219 6.04 14.91 -3.26
CA ARG A 219 5.18 15.86 -3.98
C ARG A 219 4.58 15.19 -5.21
N ALA A 220 3.27 15.20 -5.33
CA ALA A 220 2.60 14.71 -6.52
C ALA A 220 2.98 15.56 -7.75
N LEU A 221 3.21 14.91 -8.87
CA LEU A 221 3.36 15.57 -10.17
C LEU A 221 2.01 16.08 -10.67
N VAL A 222 2.04 17.01 -11.64
CA VAL A 222 0.83 17.53 -12.29
C VAL A 222 -0.02 16.34 -12.77
N ASN A 223 -1.34 16.45 -12.61
CA ASN A 223 -2.32 15.40 -12.93
C ASN A 223 -2.19 14.11 -12.09
N ASN A 224 -1.43 14.15 -10.99
CA ASN A 224 -1.21 12.99 -10.10
C ASN A 224 -0.63 11.74 -10.83
N VAL A 225 0.19 11.96 -11.83
CA VAL A 225 0.80 10.89 -12.65
C VAL A 225 2.13 10.38 -12.11
N GLY A 226 2.49 10.73 -10.90
CA GLY A 226 3.74 10.30 -10.25
C GLY A 226 4.08 11.18 -9.07
N PHE A 227 5.29 10.99 -8.55
CA PHE A 227 5.81 11.72 -7.40
C PHE A 227 7.26 12.15 -7.58
N SER A 228 7.60 13.26 -6.96
CA SER A 228 8.98 13.78 -6.89
C SER A 228 9.43 13.97 -5.44
N ILE A 229 10.75 13.89 -5.24
CA ILE A 229 11.46 14.30 -4.02
C ILE A 229 12.43 15.40 -4.43
N ASN A 230 12.33 16.56 -3.78
CA ASN A 230 13.19 17.71 -4.10
C ASN A 230 13.19 18.08 -5.60
N GLY A 231 12.02 18.01 -6.23
CA GLY A 231 11.83 18.33 -7.65
C GLY A 231 12.29 17.24 -8.64
N VAL A 232 12.90 16.15 -8.17
CA VAL A 232 13.33 15.04 -9.02
C VAL A 232 12.32 13.90 -8.97
N SER A 233 11.87 13.44 -10.15
CA SER A 233 10.97 12.29 -10.24
C SER A 233 11.59 11.04 -9.60
N VAL A 234 10.83 10.38 -8.75
CA VAL A 234 11.30 9.18 -8.04
C VAL A 234 11.54 8.02 -9.01
N LEU A 235 10.62 7.77 -9.96
CA LEU A 235 10.76 6.66 -10.90
C LEU A 235 11.87 6.92 -11.92
N LYS A 236 11.99 8.14 -12.45
CA LYS A 236 13.11 8.48 -13.37
C LYS A 236 14.47 8.27 -12.73
N LYS A 237 14.60 8.63 -11.45
CA LYS A 237 15.83 8.37 -10.69
C LYS A 237 16.14 6.87 -10.53
N ILE A 238 15.10 6.03 -10.44
CA ILE A 238 15.27 4.57 -10.35
C ILE A 238 15.63 3.96 -11.72
N ILE A 239 15.00 4.46 -12.80
CA ILE A 239 15.22 3.96 -14.17
C ILE A 239 16.60 4.40 -14.71
N GLN A 240 17.06 5.58 -14.33
CA GLN A 240 18.35 6.13 -14.72
C GLN A 240 19.20 6.36 -13.46
N PRO A 241 19.77 5.33 -12.85
CA PRO A 241 20.72 5.51 -11.77
C PRO A 241 22.04 6.04 -12.34
N PHE A 242 22.22 7.39 -12.31
CA PHE A 242 23.46 8.13 -12.65
C PHE A 242 24.01 7.97 -14.07
#